data_f4b8ca0b11df0a9e7ed58635f447e563
#
_entry.id   f4b8ca0b11df0a9e7ed58635f447e563
#
_cell.length_a   1.000
_cell.length_b   1.000
_cell.length_c   1.000
_cell.angle_alpha   90.00
_cell.angle_beta   90.00
_cell.angle_gamma   90.00
#
_symmetry.space_group_name_H-M   'P 1'
#
loop_
_entity.id
_entity.type
_entity.pdbx_description
1 polymer ?
#
loop_
_entity_poly.entity_id
_entity_poly.type
_entity_poly.pdbx_seq_one_letter_code
_entity_poly.pdbx_strand_id
1 'polypeptide(L)'
;MNIKLIEALNNHQRFFHQVIDVTPSTKIAKIDLSSTNDKLNEEIVNDIFLFEAFINSCLLEGNADFLVGGYLEYRALYGRSEVFDGADENSIRRLHIGLDIWGPAGSPVYAPMEGVIHSIADNNKKGDYGATIILKHEIDGIEFHSLYGHLSKRDLHYRKGDIVNKGALLAHFGSHDENGYWPPHLHIQLIEDMQGLEGDYPGVCSLNDKAFYQVNCPDPNIILNLMPTT
;
A
#
# COMPACT_ATOMS: atom_id res chain seq x y z
N MET A 1 -6.42 5.61 18.78
CA MET A 1 -5.63 4.44 18.37
C MET A 1 -6.35 3.22 18.91
N ASN A 2 -6.77 2.27 18.08
CA ASN A 2 -7.29 1.01 18.62
C ASN A 2 -6.11 0.21 19.19
N ILE A 3 -5.85 0.48 20.45
CA ILE A 3 -4.75 -0.15 21.20
C ILE A 3 -4.87 -1.68 21.13
N LYS A 4 -6.09 -2.21 21.16
CA LYS A 4 -6.33 -3.67 21.16
C LYS A 4 -5.89 -4.34 19.83
N LEU A 5 -6.24 -3.74 18.68
CA LEU A 5 -5.81 -4.30 17.38
C LEU A 5 -4.29 -4.27 17.25
N ILE A 6 -3.66 -3.14 17.59
CA ILE A 6 -2.20 -3.00 17.51
C ILE A 6 -1.49 -3.96 18.46
N GLU A 7 -1.99 -4.13 19.69
CA GLU A 7 -1.46 -5.11 20.65
C GLU A 7 -1.59 -6.54 20.13
N ALA A 8 -2.75 -6.91 19.57
CA ALA A 8 -2.96 -8.23 18.98
C ALA A 8 -2.00 -8.48 17.82
N LEU A 9 -1.87 -7.52 16.89
CA LEU A 9 -0.95 -7.63 15.74
C LEU A 9 0.51 -7.78 16.21
N ASN A 10 0.97 -6.98 17.17
CA ASN A 10 2.33 -7.07 17.71
C ASN A 10 2.59 -8.42 18.43
N ASN A 11 1.60 -8.94 19.18
CA ASN A 11 1.74 -10.22 19.88
C ASN A 11 1.87 -11.39 18.88
N HIS A 12 1.29 -11.25 17.69
CA HIS A 12 1.31 -12.27 16.64
C HIS A 12 2.33 -12.00 15.52
N GLN A 13 3.20 -11.00 15.62
CA GLN A 13 4.13 -10.58 14.56
C GLN A 13 4.94 -11.74 13.95
N ARG A 14 5.36 -12.70 14.74
CA ARG A 14 6.15 -13.86 14.28
C ARG A 14 5.37 -14.88 13.46
N PHE A 15 4.05 -14.77 13.43
CA PHE A 15 3.18 -15.70 12.73
C PHE A 15 2.77 -15.21 11.34
N PHE A 16 3.02 -13.92 11.02
CA PHE A 16 2.72 -13.41 9.70
C PHE A 16 3.69 -13.97 8.65
N HIS A 17 3.14 -14.28 7.48
CA HIS A 17 3.94 -14.60 6.31
C HIS A 17 4.42 -13.31 5.65
N GLN A 18 5.54 -13.38 4.95
CA GLN A 18 6.06 -12.26 4.18
C GLN A 18 5.12 -11.94 3.00
N VAL A 19 4.88 -10.65 2.75
CA VAL A 19 3.97 -10.20 1.67
C VAL A 19 4.63 -10.22 0.30
N ILE A 20 5.95 -10.19 0.24
CA ILE A 20 6.78 -10.32 -0.97
C ILE A 20 7.83 -11.41 -0.75
N ASP A 21 8.47 -11.84 -1.84
CA ASP A 21 9.59 -12.79 -1.74
C ASP A 21 10.80 -12.14 -1.07
N VAL A 22 11.05 -12.52 0.17
CA VAL A 22 12.23 -12.10 0.93
C VAL A 22 13.09 -13.32 1.28
N THR A 23 14.30 -13.33 0.77
CA THR A 23 15.34 -14.32 1.08
C THR A 23 16.44 -13.66 1.92
N PRO A 24 17.36 -14.41 2.53
CA PRO A 24 18.51 -13.82 3.22
C PRO A 24 19.39 -12.89 2.37
N SER A 25 19.31 -13.00 1.04
CA SER A 25 20.03 -12.15 0.10
C SER A 25 19.23 -10.94 -0.39
N THR A 26 17.92 -10.91 -0.16
CA THR A 26 17.06 -9.81 -0.58
C THR A 26 17.41 -8.53 0.19
N LYS A 27 17.65 -7.47 -0.56
CA LYS A 27 17.99 -6.17 -0.01
C LYS A 27 16.80 -5.22 -0.14
N ILE A 28 16.42 -4.63 0.97
CA ILE A 28 15.34 -3.67 1.06
C ILE A 28 15.92 -2.34 1.51
N ALA A 29 15.60 -1.25 0.80
CA ALA A 29 15.99 0.10 1.16
C ALA A 29 14.75 0.97 1.41
N LYS A 30 14.92 2.03 2.20
CA LYS A 30 13.88 3.03 2.41
C LYS A 30 13.83 3.98 1.22
N ILE A 31 12.62 4.36 0.79
CA ILE A 31 12.40 5.44 -0.16
C ILE A 31 11.72 6.62 0.54
N ASP A 32 12.09 7.84 0.13
CA ASP A 32 11.46 9.09 0.56
C ASP A 32 10.77 9.73 -0.65
N LEU A 33 9.45 9.75 -0.63
CA LEU A 33 8.59 10.42 -1.62
C LEU A 33 7.89 11.65 -1.02
N SER A 34 8.37 12.13 0.12
CA SER A 34 7.80 13.30 0.80
C SER A 34 7.94 14.58 -0.05
N SER A 35 7.11 15.56 0.26
CA SER A 35 7.16 16.88 -0.38
C SER A 35 8.45 17.66 -0.10
N THR A 36 9.30 17.19 0.81
CA THR A 36 10.60 17.77 1.15
C THR A 36 11.77 17.12 0.41
N ASN A 37 11.52 16.12 -0.42
CA ASN A 37 12.55 15.49 -1.23
C ASN A 37 12.86 16.34 -2.47
N ASP A 38 13.96 17.08 -2.44
CA ASP A 38 14.40 17.97 -3.54
C ASP A 38 14.73 17.24 -4.86
N LYS A 39 14.93 15.91 -4.83
CA LYS A 39 15.14 15.10 -6.02
C LYS A 39 13.84 14.82 -6.78
N LEU A 40 12.68 15.05 -6.15
CA LEU A 40 11.36 14.72 -6.69
C LEU A 40 10.60 16.00 -7.04
N ASN A 41 10.59 16.36 -8.33
CA ASN A 41 9.92 17.55 -8.83
C ASN A 41 8.64 17.22 -9.62
N GLU A 42 7.86 18.25 -10.00
CA GLU A 42 6.61 18.09 -10.74
C GLU A 42 6.80 17.39 -12.11
N GLU A 43 7.90 17.64 -12.81
CA GLU A 43 8.20 17.01 -14.09
C GLU A 43 8.32 15.50 -13.94
N ILE A 44 9.09 15.06 -12.93
CA ILE A 44 9.29 13.62 -12.64
C ILE A 44 7.96 12.95 -12.27
N VAL A 45 7.17 13.55 -11.38
CA VAL A 45 5.93 12.91 -10.89
C VAL A 45 4.80 12.90 -11.93
N ASN A 46 4.81 13.82 -12.89
CA ASN A 46 3.78 13.92 -13.92
C ASN A 46 4.05 13.02 -15.15
N ASP A 47 5.29 12.62 -15.37
CA ASP A 47 5.70 11.70 -16.43
C ASP A 47 5.98 10.31 -15.86
N ILE A 48 5.22 9.31 -16.29
CA ILE A 48 5.35 7.94 -15.77
C ILE A 48 6.75 7.35 -16.02
N PHE A 49 7.35 7.65 -17.17
CA PHE A 49 8.66 7.11 -17.53
C PHE A 49 9.77 7.76 -16.71
N LEU A 50 9.68 9.07 -16.44
CA LEU A 50 10.61 9.77 -15.56
C LEU A 50 10.46 9.31 -14.12
N PHE A 51 9.22 9.08 -13.65
CA PHE A 51 8.99 8.58 -12.30
C PHE A 51 9.49 7.14 -12.13
N GLU A 52 9.27 6.28 -13.12
CA GLU A 52 9.81 4.92 -13.13
C GLU A 52 11.35 4.92 -13.17
N ALA A 53 11.96 5.81 -13.96
CA ALA A 53 13.41 6.00 -13.96
C ALA A 53 13.94 6.49 -12.59
N PHE A 54 13.22 7.38 -11.92
CA PHE A 54 13.55 7.82 -10.56
C PHE A 54 13.52 6.66 -9.56
N ILE A 55 12.44 5.84 -9.56
CA ILE A 55 12.35 4.65 -8.71
C ILE A 55 13.51 3.68 -8.97
N ASN A 56 13.80 3.42 -10.25
CA ASN A 56 14.91 2.55 -10.64
C ASN A 56 16.27 3.11 -10.19
N SER A 57 16.47 4.44 -10.22
CA SER A 57 17.70 5.04 -9.71
C SER A 57 17.83 4.86 -8.18
N CYS A 58 16.74 4.98 -7.45
CA CYS A 58 16.71 4.72 -6.01
C CYS A 58 17.04 3.26 -5.68
N LEU A 59 16.53 2.29 -6.45
CA LEU A 59 16.87 0.87 -6.31
C LEU A 59 18.38 0.65 -6.52
N LEU A 60 18.96 1.24 -7.57
CA LEU A 60 20.38 1.14 -7.88
C LEU A 60 21.26 1.80 -6.81
N GLU A 61 20.94 3.04 -6.40
CA GLU A 61 21.67 3.77 -5.36
C GLU A 61 21.63 3.02 -4.01
N GLY A 62 20.48 2.44 -3.67
CA GLY A 62 20.29 1.63 -2.46
C GLY A 62 20.89 0.22 -2.55
N ASN A 63 21.37 -0.22 -3.74
CA ASN A 63 21.71 -1.60 -4.04
C ASN A 63 20.63 -2.55 -3.51
N ALA A 64 19.36 -2.24 -3.81
CA ALA A 64 18.17 -2.86 -3.26
C ALA A 64 17.35 -3.58 -4.34
N ASP A 65 16.69 -4.66 -3.93
CA ASP A 65 15.73 -5.41 -4.75
C ASP A 65 14.33 -4.79 -4.65
N PHE A 66 14.03 -4.21 -3.46
CA PHE A 66 12.78 -3.48 -3.20
C PHE A 66 13.05 -2.21 -2.42
N LEU A 67 12.18 -1.19 -2.64
CA LEU A 67 12.13 0.01 -1.82
C LEU A 67 10.85 0.00 -1.00
N VAL A 68 10.91 0.50 0.23
CA VAL A 68 9.75 0.51 1.13
C VAL A 68 9.62 1.88 1.79
N GLY A 69 8.39 2.39 1.87
CA GLY A 69 8.14 3.65 2.56
C GLY A 69 6.70 4.15 2.49
N GLY A 70 6.48 5.26 3.09
CA GLY A 70 5.34 6.12 2.87
C GLY A 70 4.25 6.15 3.94
N TYR A 71 4.27 5.34 4.99
CA TYR A 71 3.25 5.46 6.02
C TYR A 71 3.31 6.82 6.73
N LEU A 72 2.16 7.53 6.76
CA LEU A 72 2.01 8.91 7.24
C LEU A 72 2.97 9.90 6.57
N GLU A 73 3.34 9.65 5.32
CA GLU A 73 4.20 10.50 4.52
C GLU A 73 3.37 11.53 3.74
N TYR A 74 3.70 12.82 3.91
CA TYR A 74 3.06 13.91 3.17
C TYR A 74 3.73 14.06 1.81
N ARG A 75 2.99 13.78 0.74
CA ARG A 75 3.50 13.68 -0.64
C ARG A 75 2.97 14.78 -1.55
N ALA A 76 3.85 15.47 -2.28
CA ALA A 76 3.46 16.42 -3.32
C ALA A 76 2.91 15.75 -4.58
N LEU A 77 3.30 14.48 -4.85
CA LEU A 77 2.98 13.73 -6.07
C LEU A 77 1.47 13.50 -6.31
N TYR A 78 0.63 13.61 -5.29
CA TYR A 78 -0.81 13.50 -5.43
C TYR A 78 -1.48 14.74 -6.06
N GLY A 79 -0.78 15.88 -6.17
CA GLY A 79 -1.27 17.08 -6.87
C GLY A 79 -1.44 16.91 -8.38
N ARG A 80 -1.01 15.76 -8.95
CA ARG A 80 -1.16 15.44 -10.38
C ARG A 80 -2.54 14.90 -10.78
N SER A 81 -3.44 14.66 -9.84
CA SER A 81 -4.77 14.10 -10.09
C SER A 81 -5.83 14.84 -9.30
N GLU A 82 -6.92 15.24 -10.00
CA GLU A 82 -8.10 15.87 -9.39
C GLU A 82 -8.79 14.99 -8.33
N VAL A 83 -8.48 13.69 -8.30
CA VAL A 83 -8.98 12.74 -7.29
C VAL A 83 -8.62 13.16 -5.86
N PHE A 84 -7.54 13.94 -5.71
CA PHE A 84 -7.00 14.34 -4.40
C PHE A 84 -7.25 15.81 -4.04
N ASP A 85 -7.96 16.58 -4.88
CA ASP A 85 -8.22 17.99 -4.66
C ASP A 85 -9.15 18.23 -3.47
N GLY A 86 -8.97 19.39 -2.81
CA GLY A 86 -9.75 19.86 -1.68
C GLY A 86 -10.07 21.34 -1.78
N ALA A 87 -10.99 21.83 -0.92
CA ALA A 87 -11.43 23.23 -0.93
C ALA A 87 -10.36 24.22 -0.40
N ASP A 88 -9.43 23.74 0.43
CA ASP A 88 -8.32 24.48 1.00
C ASP A 88 -7.10 23.56 1.18
N GLU A 89 -5.94 24.15 1.51
CA GLU A 89 -4.65 23.45 1.60
C GLU A 89 -4.65 22.30 2.63
N ASN A 90 -5.43 22.40 3.71
CA ASN A 90 -5.51 21.37 4.74
C ASN A 90 -6.54 20.28 4.39
N SER A 91 -7.46 20.54 3.44
CA SER A 91 -8.44 19.57 2.93
C SER A 91 -7.93 18.79 1.73
N ILE A 92 -6.80 19.19 1.12
CA ILE A 92 -6.15 18.44 0.05
C ILE A 92 -5.62 17.12 0.60
N ARG A 93 -5.94 16.01 -0.09
CA ARG A 93 -5.49 14.67 0.32
C ARG A 93 -4.08 14.39 -0.19
N ARG A 94 -3.08 14.50 0.69
CA ARG A 94 -1.65 14.28 0.39
C ARG A 94 -0.93 13.42 1.43
N LEU A 95 -1.57 13.12 2.54
CA LEU A 95 -0.99 12.27 3.57
C LEU A 95 -1.27 10.81 3.24
N HIS A 96 -0.25 10.07 2.86
CA HIS A 96 -0.34 8.64 2.54
C HIS A 96 -0.57 7.82 3.81
N ILE A 97 -1.54 6.91 3.81
CA ILE A 97 -1.98 6.16 5.00
C ILE A 97 -1.83 4.64 4.85
N GLY A 98 -1.16 4.20 3.81
CA GLY A 98 -0.67 2.84 3.61
C GLY A 98 0.85 2.80 3.61
N LEU A 99 1.40 1.67 3.22
CA LEU A 99 2.82 1.46 3.00
C LEU A 99 3.01 0.94 1.58
N ASP A 100 3.98 1.53 0.86
CA ASP A 100 4.30 1.11 -0.50
C ASP A 100 5.58 0.27 -0.54
N ILE A 101 5.54 -0.78 -1.37
CA ILE A 101 6.68 -1.63 -1.68
C ILE A 101 6.92 -1.56 -3.18
N TRP A 102 7.97 -0.84 -3.58
CA TRP A 102 8.34 -0.61 -4.98
C TRP A 102 9.29 -1.71 -5.45
N GLY A 103 9.05 -2.25 -6.65
CA GLY A 103 9.87 -3.30 -7.23
C GLY A 103 9.40 -3.66 -8.64
N PRO A 104 9.95 -4.71 -9.27
CA PRO A 104 9.61 -5.09 -10.64
C PRO A 104 8.13 -5.45 -10.81
N ALA A 105 7.53 -5.06 -11.95
CA ALA A 105 6.21 -5.57 -12.34
C ALA A 105 6.22 -7.11 -12.37
N GLY A 106 5.12 -7.72 -11.95
CA GLY A 106 4.99 -9.17 -11.84
C GLY A 106 5.61 -9.78 -10.57
N SER A 107 6.18 -8.96 -9.66
CA SER A 107 6.60 -9.45 -8.34
C SER A 107 5.42 -10.08 -7.60
N PRO A 108 5.57 -11.28 -7.01
CA PRO A 108 4.47 -11.96 -6.33
C PRO A 108 4.09 -11.27 -5.03
N VAL A 109 2.80 -11.30 -4.70
CA VAL A 109 2.21 -10.80 -3.46
C VAL A 109 1.56 -11.96 -2.73
N TYR A 110 1.92 -12.19 -1.48
CA TYR A 110 1.39 -13.28 -0.64
C TYR A 110 0.51 -12.74 0.48
N ALA A 111 -0.49 -13.52 0.88
CA ALA A 111 -1.31 -13.19 2.03
C ALA A 111 -0.52 -13.35 3.34
N PRO A 112 -0.34 -12.29 4.15
CA PRO A 112 0.45 -12.38 5.39
C PRO A 112 -0.21 -13.23 6.46
N MET A 113 -1.52 -13.38 6.42
CA MET A 113 -2.30 -14.25 7.28
C MET A 113 -3.55 -14.77 6.56
N GLU A 114 -4.22 -15.76 7.13
CA GLU A 114 -5.50 -16.22 6.63
C GLU A 114 -6.52 -15.09 6.60
N GLY A 115 -7.36 -15.07 5.59
CA GLY A 115 -8.44 -14.11 5.44
C GLY A 115 -9.50 -14.60 4.49
N VAL A 116 -10.54 -13.78 4.36
CA VAL A 116 -11.63 -13.99 3.42
C VAL A 116 -11.69 -12.80 2.49
N ILE A 117 -11.88 -13.03 1.19
CA ILE A 117 -12.07 -11.93 0.23
C ILE A 117 -13.28 -11.10 0.67
N HIS A 118 -13.01 -9.87 1.11
CA HIS A 118 -14.04 -8.88 1.42
C HIS A 118 -14.62 -8.31 0.12
N SER A 119 -13.74 -7.85 -0.75
CA SER A 119 -14.11 -7.26 -2.03
C SER A 119 -12.92 -7.20 -2.98
N ILE A 120 -13.22 -7.07 -4.28
CA ILE A 120 -12.25 -6.83 -5.35
C ILE A 120 -12.78 -5.74 -6.27
N ALA A 121 -11.90 -4.96 -6.89
CA ALA A 121 -12.27 -3.96 -7.89
C ALA A 121 -11.14 -3.70 -8.89
N ASP A 122 -11.50 -3.16 -10.05
CA ASP A 122 -10.59 -2.52 -10.98
C ASP A 122 -10.82 -1.01 -10.95
N ASN A 123 -10.09 -0.30 -10.10
CA ASN A 123 -10.15 1.15 -9.90
C ASN A 123 -9.27 1.84 -10.97
N ASN A 124 -9.67 1.74 -12.23
CA ASN A 124 -8.85 2.04 -13.41
C ASN A 124 -8.81 3.54 -13.78
N LYS A 125 -8.76 4.45 -12.81
CA LYS A 125 -8.53 5.88 -13.06
C LYS A 125 -7.04 6.20 -12.90
N LYS A 126 -6.54 7.18 -13.67
CA LYS A 126 -5.17 7.67 -13.49
C LYS A 126 -4.99 8.24 -12.07
N GLY A 127 -4.01 7.72 -11.35
CA GLY A 127 -3.72 8.09 -9.97
C GLY A 127 -4.48 7.27 -8.92
N ASP A 128 -5.35 6.35 -9.32
CA ASP A 128 -6.10 5.45 -8.46
C ASP A 128 -5.37 4.11 -8.29
N TYR A 129 -5.95 3.15 -7.58
CA TYR A 129 -5.32 1.87 -7.22
C TYR A 129 -5.17 0.86 -8.35
N GLY A 130 -5.89 1.02 -9.49
CA GLY A 130 -5.98 -0.07 -10.47
C GLY A 130 -6.64 -1.32 -9.87
N ALA A 131 -6.10 -2.49 -10.19
CA ALA A 131 -6.58 -3.74 -9.63
C ALA A 131 -6.35 -3.80 -8.11
N THR A 132 -7.42 -4.08 -7.37
CA THR A 132 -7.47 -4.00 -5.90
C THR A 132 -8.12 -5.24 -5.32
N ILE A 133 -7.51 -5.80 -4.28
CA ILE A 133 -8.05 -6.89 -3.47
C ILE A 133 -8.10 -6.44 -2.02
N ILE A 134 -9.22 -6.69 -1.33
CA ILE A 134 -9.38 -6.43 0.10
C ILE A 134 -9.71 -7.74 0.79
N LEU A 135 -8.92 -8.11 1.79
CA LEU A 135 -9.15 -9.25 2.67
C LEU A 135 -9.74 -8.79 3.99
N LYS A 136 -10.67 -9.56 4.53
CA LYS A 136 -11.13 -9.47 5.92
C LYS A 136 -10.41 -10.52 6.73
N HIS A 137 -9.95 -10.14 7.91
CA HIS A 137 -9.22 -10.98 8.86
C HIS A 137 -9.87 -10.94 10.23
N GLU A 138 -9.51 -11.90 11.06
CA GLU A 138 -9.81 -11.90 12.50
C GLU A 138 -8.56 -12.30 13.29
N ILE A 139 -8.22 -11.57 14.33
CA ILE A 139 -7.14 -11.86 15.26
C ILE A 139 -7.60 -11.58 16.70
N ASP A 140 -7.51 -12.57 17.58
CA ASP A 140 -7.95 -12.47 18.98
C ASP A 140 -9.40 -11.97 19.14
N GLY A 141 -10.30 -12.34 18.18
CA GLY A 141 -11.69 -11.89 18.14
C GLY A 141 -11.89 -10.46 17.64
N ILE A 142 -10.85 -9.83 17.06
CA ILE A 142 -10.90 -8.49 16.50
C ILE A 142 -10.90 -8.61 14.97
N GLU A 143 -11.95 -8.12 14.32
CA GLU A 143 -12.01 -8.02 12.85
C GLU A 143 -11.22 -6.81 12.37
N PHE A 144 -10.53 -6.97 11.23
CA PHE A 144 -9.86 -5.90 10.51
C PHE A 144 -9.66 -6.32 9.05
N HIS A 145 -9.16 -5.41 8.22
CA HIS A 145 -8.98 -5.65 6.79
C HIS A 145 -7.56 -5.30 6.35
N SER A 146 -7.13 -5.95 5.26
CA SER A 146 -5.94 -5.55 4.52
C SER A 146 -6.30 -5.27 3.06
N LEU A 147 -5.90 -4.11 2.56
CA LEU A 147 -6.07 -3.70 1.18
C LEU A 147 -4.74 -3.87 0.44
N TYR A 148 -4.82 -4.41 -0.77
CA TYR A 148 -3.72 -4.58 -1.71
C TYR A 148 -4.08 -3.87 -3.00
N GLY A 149 -3.40 -2.77 -3.30
CA GLY A 149 -3.59 -1.96 -4.51
C GLY A 149 -2.45 -2.10 -5.51
N HIS A 150 -2.64 -1.57 -6.69
CA HIS A 150 -1.71 -1.54 -7.82
C HIS A 150 -1.31 -2.94 -8.31
N LEU A 151 -2.26 -3.88 -8.21
CA LEU A 151 -2.07 -5.26 -8.60
C LEU A 151 -2.23 -5.48 -10.11
N SER A 152 -1.81 -6.64 -10.60
CA SER A 152 -2.11 -7.08 -11.96
C SER A 152 -3.58 -7.49 -12.11
N LYS A 153 -4.25 -7.03 -13.17
CA LYS A 153 -5.65 -7.34 -13.46
C LYS A 153 -5.91 -8.84 -13.63
N ARG A 154 -4.92 -9.61 -14.07
CA ARG A 154 -5.03 -11.07 -14.21
C ARG A 154 -5.38 -11.76 -12.88
N ASP A 155 -5.08 -11.13 -11.75
CA ASP A 155 -5.27 -11.70 -10.42
C ASP A 155 -6.67 -11.39 -9.83
N LEU A 156 -7.50 -10.60 -10.51
CA LEU A 156 -8.89 -10.31 -10.11
C LEU A 156 -9.86 -11.46 -10.41
N HIS A 157 -9.49 -12.69 -10.07
CA HIS A 157 -10.30 -13.89 -10.32
C HIS A 157 -11.03 -14.42 -9.08
N TYR A 158 -10.79 -13.84 -7.91
CA TYR A 158 -11.46 -14.20 -6.66
C TYR A 158 -12.92 -13.75 -6.63
N ARG A 159 -13.68 -14.34 -5.71
CA ARG A 159 -15.06 -13.94 -5.39
C ARG A 159 -15.16 -13.56 -3.93
N LYS A 160 -16.05 -12.63 -3.61
CA LYS A 160 -16.38 -12.29 -2.23
C LYS A 160 -16.73 -13.54 -1.45
N GLY A 161 -16.07 -13.74 -0.32
CA GLY A 161 -16.24 -14.93 0.52
C GLY A 161 -15.22 -16.06 0.28
N ASP A 162 -14.41 -15.99 -0.77
CA ASP A 162 -13.34 -16.97 -0.98
C ASP A 162 -12.32 -16.91 0.16
N ILE A 163 -11.89 -18.06 0.65
CA ILE A 163 -10.87 -18.17 1.71
C ILE A 163 -9.49 -18.08 1.07
N VAL A 164 -8.64 -17.25 1.63
CA VAL A 164 -7.23 -17.11 1.28
C VAL A 164 -6.38 -17.55 2.47
N ASN A 165 -5.63 -18.62 2.31
CA ASN A 165 -4.77 -19.14 3.36
C ASN A 165 -3.53 -18.26 3.54
N LYS A 166 -2.98 -18.24 4.76
CA LYS A 166 -1.69 -17.61 5.04
C LYS A 166 -0.61 -18.15 4.11
N GLY A 167 0.18 -17.26 3.48
CA GLY A 167 1.26 -17.60 2.55
C GLY A 167 0.77 -18.02 1.16
N ALA A 168 -0.54 -17.98 0.88
CA ALA A 168 -1.04 -18.18 -0.47
C ALA A 168 -0.60 -17.03 -1.39
N LEU A 169 -0.25 -17.36 -2.63
CA LEU A 169 -0.05 -16.36 -3.67
C LEU A 169 -1.39 -15.66 -3.93
N LEU A 170 -1.46 -14.38 -3.60
CA LEU A 170 -2.67 -13.57 -3.70
C LEU A 170 -2.75 -12.87 -5.06
N ALA A 171 -1.64 -12.25 -5.48
CA ALA A 171 -1.59 -11.43 -6.68
C ALA A 171 -0.13 -11.18 -7.12
N HIS A 172 0.05 -10.28 -8.09
CA HIS A 172 1.34 -9.77 -8.53
C HIS A 172 1.28 -8.24 -8.65
N PHE A 173 2.44 -7.57 -8.58
CA PHE A 173 2.54 -6.15 -8.90
C PHE A 173 2.11 -5.90 -10.35
N GLY A 174 1.18 -4.96 -10.55
CA GLY A 174 0.73 -4.55 -11.87
C GLY A 174 1.77 -3.68 -12.59
N SER A 175 1.76 -3.73 -13.94
CA SER A 175 2.44 -2.74 -14.76
C SER A 175 1.68 -1.41 -14.74
N HIS A 176 2.33 -0.32 -15.18
CA HIS A 176 1.71 1.00 -15.20
C HIS A 176 0.42 1.09 -16.03
N ASP A 177 0.23 0.18 -17.00
CA ASP A 177 -0.97 0.16 -17.84
C ASP A 177 -2.23 -0.35 -17.11
N GLU A 178 -2.05 -1.02 -15.98
CA GLU A 178 -3.15 -1.69 -15.26
C GLU A 178 -3.27 -1.32 -13.77
N ASN A 179 -2.30 -0.56 -13.23
CA ASN A 179 -2.17 -0.28 -11.80
C ASN A 179 -2.53 1.16 -11.42
N GLY A 180 -3.29 1.88 -12.23
CA GLY A 180 -3.62 3.29 -12.01
C GLY A 180 -2.56 4.26 -12.54
N TYR A 181 -1.68 3.81 -13.44
CA TYR A 181 -0.64 4.62 -14.09
C TYR A 181 0.48 5.05 -13.13
N TRP A 182 0.93 4.11 -12.29
CA TRP A 182 2.04 4.26 -11.37
C TRP A 182 3.23 3.38 -11.76
N PRO A 183 4.48 3.74 -11.40
CA PRO A 183 5.57 2.77 -11.43
C PRO A 183 5.19 1.53 -10.62
N PRO A 184 5.62 0.32 -11.02
CA PRO A 184 5.20 -0.92 -10.37
C PRO A 184 5.51 -0.94 -8.88
N HIS A 185 4.48 -1.19 -8.07
CA HIS A 185 4.57 -1.33 -6.62
C HIS A 185 3.33 -2.01 -6.04
N LEU A 186 3.42 -2.41 -4.81
CA LEU A 186 2.29 -2.78 -3.97
C LEU A 186 1.99 -1.65 -3.00
N HIS A 187 0.76 -1.15 -2.99
CA HIS A 187 0.21 -0.41 -1.86
C HIS A 187 -0.45 -1.40 -0.91
N ILE A 188 0.01 -1.47 0.33
CA ILE A 188 -0.63 -2.29 1.36
C ILE A 188 -1.12 -1.40 2.51
N GLN A 189 -2.35 -1.64 2.99
CA GLN A 189 -2.95 -0.85 4.04
C GLN A 189 -3.73 -1.76 4.99
N LEU A 190 -3.59 -1.54 6.29
CA LEU A 190 -4.45 -2.13 7.31
C LEU A 190 -5.61 -1.19 7.60
N ILE A 191 -6.81 -1.73 7.76
CA ILE A 191 -8.04 -0.95 7.97
C ILE A 191 -8.85 -1.64 9.05
N GLU A 192 -9.16 -0.94 10.13
CA GLU A 192 -10.00 -1.47 11.20
C GLU A 192 -11.46 -1.53 10.77
N ASP A 193 -12.01 -0.43 10.29
CA ASP A 193 -13.39 -0.30 9.85
C ASP A 193 -13.45 0.20 8.41
N MET A 194 -13.99 -0.61 7.51
CA MET A 194 -14.21 -0.28 6.10
C MET A 194 -15.29 0.79 5.87
N GLN A 195 -16.03 1.19 6.90
CA GLN A 195 -17.12 2.17 6.82
C GLN A 195 -18.19 1.82 5.76
N GLY A 196 -18.38 0.54 5.50
CA GLY A 196 -19.30 0.03 4.49
C GLY A 196 -18.80 0.16 3.05
N LEU A 197 -17.55 0.56 2.83
CA LEU A 197 -16.95 0.63 1.49
C LEU A 197 -16.57 -0.77 0.99
N GLU A 198 -16.64 -1.00 -0.30
CA GLU A 198 -16.28 -2.25 -0.98
C GLU A 198 -15.44 -1.95 -2.23
N GLY A 199 -14.37 -2.72 -2.44
CA GLY A 199 -13.49 -2.63 -3.61
C GLY A 199 -12.55 -1.43 -3.63
N ASP A 200 -12.76 -0.48 -2.74
CA ASP A 200 -11.95 0.73 -2.59
C ASP A 200 -11.95 1.19 -1.14
N TYR A 201 -10.90 1.92 -0.74
CA TYR A 201 -10.79 2.64 0.53
C TYR A 201 -9.76 3.77 0.37
N PRO A 202 -9.92 4.95 1.03
CA PRO A 202 -8.94 6.02 0.92
C PRO A 202 -7.52 5.58 1.27
N GLY A 203 -6.57 5.72 0.34
CA GLY A 203 -5.14 5.47 0.54
C GLY A 203 -4.36 6.73 0.94
N VAL A 204 -5.05 7.86 0.84
CA VAL A 204 -4.52 9.19 1.16
C VAL A 204 -5.59 9.98 1.88
N CYS A 205 -5.21 10.70 2.92
CA CYS A 205 -6.10 11.59 3.62
C CYS A 205 -5.61 13.04 3.63
N SER A 206 -6.47 13.94 4.08
CA SER A 206 -6.10 15.32 4.38
C SER A 206 -5.41 15.42 5.74
N LEU A 207 -4.72 16.53 6.00
CA LEU A 207 -4.16 16.79 7.32
C LEU A 207 -5.24 16.95 8.40
N ASN A 208 -6.44 17.44 8.02
CA ASN A 208 -7.59 17.56 8.91
C ASN A 208 -8.07 16.20 9.40
N ASP A 209 -8.00 15.17 8.54
CA ASP A 209 -8.51 13.83 8.82
C ASP A 209 -7.43 12.88 9.39
N LYS A 210 -6.17 13.35 9.51
CA LYS A 210 -5.03 12.55 9.96
C LYS A 210 -5.33 11.76 11.23
N ALA A 211 -5.91 12.40 12.24
CA ALA A 211 -6.16 11.75 13.53
C ALA A 211 -7.12 10.56 13.40
N PHE A 212 -8.15 10.68 12.57
CA PHE A 212 -9.08 9.60 12.28
C PHE A 212 -8.40 8.44 11.57
N TYR A 213 -7.73 8.72 10.43
CA TYR A 213 -7.11 7.68 9.62
C TYR A 213 -5.90 7.01 10.32
N GLN A 214 -5.16 7.73 11.16
CA GLN A 214 -4.08 7.13 11.95
C GLN A 214 -4.60 6.10 12.96
N VAL A 215 -5.86 6.25 13.40
CA VAL A 215 -6.53 5.25 14.26
C VAL A 215 -7.05 4.09 13.42
N ASN A 216 -7.79 4.40 12.35
CA ASN A 216 -8.46 3.40 11.53
C ASN A 216 -7.52 2.62 10.60
N CYS A 217 -6.38 3.21 10.27
CA CYS A 217 -5.36 2.61 9.38
C CYS A 217 -4.01 2.56 10.12
N PRO A 218 -3.77 1.54 10.97
CA PRO A 218 -2.50 1.37 11.66
C PRO A 218 -1.36 1.07 10.66
N ASP A 219 -0.12 1.33 11.09
CA ASP A 219 1.07 1.11 10.28
C ASP A 219 1.18 -0.35 9.81
N PRO A 220 1.14 -0.62 8.49
CA PRO A 220 1.29 -1.98 7.98
C PRO A 220 2.62 -2.63 8.33
N ASN A 221 3.66 -1.85 8.66
CA ASN A 221 4.95 -2.40 9.05
C ASN A 221 4.89 -3.26 10.31
N ILE A 222 3.83 -3.15 11.11
CA ILE A 222 3.57 -4.02 12.26
C ILE A 222 3.51 -5.49 11.84
N ILE A 223 2.89 -5.79 10.70
CA ILE A 223 2.79 -7.17 10.17
C ILE A 223 3.87 -7.50 9.17
N LEU A 224 4.41 -6.50 8.47
CA LEU A 224 5.38 -6.71 7.39
C LEU A 224 6.82 -6.85 7.90
N ASN A 225 7.17 -6.08 8.94
CA ASN A 225 8.50 -6.03 9.53
C ASN A 225 9.62 -5.81 8.47
N LEU A 226 9.36 -4.97 7.47
CA LEU A 226 10.29 -4.66 6.38
C LEU A 226 11.18 -3.46 6.69
N MET A 227 10.77 -2.61 7.66
CA MET A 227 11.53 -1.45 8.10
C MET A 227 11.82 -1.54 9.61
N PRO A 228 12.96 -0.98 10.08
CA PRO A 228 13.19 -0.83 11.51
C PRO A 228 12.02 -0.07 12.16
N THR A 229 11.51 -0.56 13.28
CA THR A 229 10.58 0.19 14.12
C THR A 229 11.28 1.43 14.65
N THR A 230 10.75 2.61 14.31
CA THR A 230 11.24 3.91 14.82
C THR A 230 10.84 4.12 16.28
#